data_56ba3b35f71fc4451a37b6cea3ae835a
#
_entry.id   56ba3b35f71fc4451a37b6cea3ae835a
#
_cell.length_a   1.000
_cell.length_b   1.000
_cell.length_c   1.000
_cell.angle_alpha   90.00
_cell.angle_beta   90.00
_cell.angle_gamma   90.00
#
_symmetry.space_group_name_H-M   'P 1'
#
loop_
_entity.id
_entity.type
_entity.pdbx_description
1 polymer ?
#
loop_
_entity_poly.entity_id
_entity_poly.type
_entity_poly.pdbx_seq_one_letter_code
_entity_poly.pdbx_strand_id
1 'polypeptide(L)'
;IKYVKSFILEKDGKIYNEFHSMSYDDEASLLYLGSRGGYGLVRFNLLTKKYEFIPMNNAGNRAVGDVLCMCYSKDSTFYLGASSGMTQMKLHSGNPAEVRQYSRIDGIKNDMVHGILEDSDGCVWLSTNKGLTKYNPHNRFFHNYESPDLDVTEFSDDAYWKCPYTGKLFFGGINGVIWVDPQN
;
A
#
# COMPACT_ATOMS: atom_id res chain seq x y z
N ILE A 1 -23.75 14.07 -13.30
CA ILE A 1 -23.50 12.73 -12.71
C ILE A 1 -24.58 11.80 -13.22
N LYS A 2 -24.21 10.81 -14.06
CA LYS A 2 -25.20 9.88 -14.66
C LYS A 2 -25.62 8.75 -13.72
N TYR A 3 -24.80 8.41 -12.72
CA TYR A 3 -25.02 7.23 -11.90
C TYR A 3 -24.20 7.27 -10.59
N VAL A 4 -24.87 6.98 -9.49
CA VAL A 4 -24.25 6.74 -8.18
C VAL A 4 -24.85 5.47 -7.62
N LYS A 5 -24.01 4.53 -7.18
CA LYS A 5 -24.43 3.31 -6.51
C LYS A 5 -23.52 3.02 -5.33
N SER A 6 -24.09 2.69 -4.20
CA SER A 6 -23.36 2.23 -3.02
C SER A 6 -23.44 0.71 -2.90
N PHE A 7 -22.38 0.15 -2.36
CA PHE A 7 -22.28 -1.26 -2.00
C PHE A 7 -21.90 -1.36 -0.54
N ILE A 8 -22.61 -2.20 0.19
CA ILE A 8 -22.29 -2.55 1.58
C ILE A 8 -21.58 -3.88 1.53
N LEU A 9 -20.39 -3.94 2.13
CA LEU A 9 -19.59 -5.16 2.22
C LEU A 9 -19.88 -5.83 3.56
N GLU A 10 -20.26 -7.08 3.52
CA GLU A 10 -20.63 -7.86 4.70
C GLU A 10 -19.93 -9.23 4.68
N LYS A 11 -19.51 -9.67 5.85
CA LYS A 11 -18.97 -11.01 6.06
C LYS A 11 -19.40 -11.50 7.45
N ASP A 12 -19.93 -12.72 7.52
CA ASP A 12 -20.33 -13.36 8.77
C ASP A 12 -21.30 -12.51 9.61
N GLY A 13 -22.25 -11.80 8.96
CA GLY A 13 -23.24 -10.93 9.60
C GLY A 13 -22.69 -9.60 10.11
N LYS A 14 -21.46 -9.25 9.76
CA LYS A 14 -20.83 -7.97 10.12
C LYS A 14 -20.62 -7.10 8.89
N ILE A 15 -20.99 -5.82 9.01
CA ILE A 15 -20.74 -4.81 7.99
C ILE A 15 -19.32 -4.29 8.17
N TYR A 16 -18.58 -4.26 7.06
CA TYR A 16 -17.23 -3.71 6.98
C TYR A 16 -17.31 -2.32 6.37
N ASN A 17 -16.96 -1.30 7.12
CA ASN A 17 -17.22 0.11 6.78
C ASN A 17 -15.98 1.02 6.88
N GLU A 18 -14.80 0.48 7.21
CA GLU A 18 -13.56 1.26 7.29
C GLU A 18 -12.56 0.78 6.24
N PHE A 19 -12.53 1.46 5.10
CA PHE A 19 -11.54 1.27 4.05
C PHE A 19 -10.66 2.51 3.95
N HIS A 20 -9.34 2.32 4.08
CA HIS A 20 -8.36 3.40 4.09
C HIS A 20 -7.61 3.53 2.78
N SER A 21 -7.52 2.46 2.01
CA SER A 21 -6.76 2.48 0.77
C SER A 21 -7.45 1.71 -0.34
N MET A 22 -7.22 2.12 -1.57
CA MET A 22 -7.77 1.47 -2.76
C MET A 22 -6.71 1.37 -3.84
N SER A 23 -6.78 0.28 -4.61
CA SER A 23 -6.02 0.12 -5.85
C SER A 23 -6.89 -0.54 -6.90
N TYR A 24 -6.76 -0.12 -8.14
CA TYR A 24 -7.57 -0.62 -9.24
C TYR A 24 -6.69 -1.33 -10.27
N ASP A 25 -7.10 -2.55 -10.62
CA ASP A 25 -6.57 -3.32 -11.73
C ASP A 25 -7.50 -3.14 -12.93
N ASP A 26 -7.08 -2.32 -13.88
CA ASP A 26 -7.89 -1.95 -15.05
C ASP A 26 -8.09 -3.14 -16.00
N GLU A 27 -7.08 -3.97 -16.18
CA GLU A 27 -7.13 -5.13 -17.06
C GLU A 27 -8.14 -6.17 -16.57
N ALA A 28 -8.14 -6.44 -15.28
CA ALA A 28 -9.04 -7.41 -14.65
C ALA A 28 -10.37 -6.81 -14.20
N SER A 29 -10.54 -5.49 -14.25
CA SER A 29 -11.70 -4.75 -13.68
C SER A 29 -11.93 -5.08 -12.19
N LEU A 30 -10.84 -5.16 -11.44
CA LEU A 30 -10.84 -5.49 -10.01
C LEU A 30 -10.45 -4.26 -9.19
N LEU A 31 -11.25 -3.96 -8.18
CA LEU A 31 -10.95 -2.97 -7.16
C LEU A 31 -10.50 -3.69 -5.89
N TYR A 32 -9.33 -3.34 -5.39
CA TYR A 32 -8.81 -3.82 -4.13
C TYR A 32 -9.00 -2.75 -3.07
N LEU A 33 -9.51 -3.15 -1.91
CA LEU A 33 -9.85 -2.27 -0.79
C LEU A 33 -9.06 -2.73 0.44
N GLY A 34 -8.24 -1.86 0.98
CA GLY A 34 -7.51 -2.08 2.22
C GLY A 34 -8.35 -1.65 3.42
N SER A 35 -8.54 -2.54 4.36
CA SER A 35 -9.38 -2.30 5.54
C SER A 35 -8.55 -2.00 6.79
N ARG A 36 -9.18 -1.29 7.73
CA ARG A 36 -8.73 -1.16 9.12
C ARG A 36 -9.50 -2.14 10.01
N GLY A 37 -8.94 -2.49 11.17
CA GLY A 37 -9.59 -3.36 12.13
C GLY A 37 -9.35 -4.86 11.91
N GLY A 38 -8.28 -5.22 11.20
CA GLY A 38 -7.82 -6.61 11.11
C GLY A 38 -8.46 -7.44 10.01
N TYR A 39 -9.15 -6.81 9.07
CA TYR A 39 -9.87 -7.52 7.99
C TYR A 39 -9.05 -7.71 6.72
N GLY A 40 -7.89 -7.04 6.63
CA GLY A 40 -6.96 -7.17 5.53
C GLY A 40 -7.46 -6.57 4.23
N LEU A 41 -7.44 -7.36 3.17
CA LEU A 41 -7.72 -6.90 1.79
C LEU A 41 -9.04 -7.48 1.28
N VAL A 42 -9.84 -6.66 0.62
CA VAL A 42 -11.07 -7.07 -0.09
C VAL A 42 -10.86 -6.89 -1.58
N ARG A 43 -11.24 -7.88 -2.37
CA ARG A 43 -11.29 -7.83 -3.83
C ARG A 43 -12.72 -7.68 -4.30
N PHE A 44 -13.03 -6.62 -5.04
CA PHE A 44 -14.33 -6.33 -5.60
C PHE A 44 -14.26 -6.35 -7.14
N ASN A 45 -15.05 -7.20 -7.77
CA ASN A 45 -15.15 -7.26 -9.21
C ASN A 45 -16.22 -6.27 -9.72
N LEU A 46 -15.79 -5.27 -10.48
CA LEU A 46 -16.65 -4.20 -10.98
C LEU A 46 -17.65 -4.67 -12.05
N LEU A 47 -17.38 -5.77 -12.75
CA LEU A 47 -18.27 -6.31 -13.77
C LEU A 47 -19.38 -7.16 -13.15
N THR A 48 -19.01 -8.12 -12.30
CA THR A 48 -19.94 -9.07 -11.69
C THR A 48 -20.62 -8.53 -10.43
N LYS A 49 -20.09 -7.44 -9.84
CA LYS A 49 -20.49 -6.85 -8.56
C LYS A 49 -20.33 -7.79 -7.36
N LYS A 50 -19.51 -8.81 -7.51
CA LYS A 50 -19.15 -9.73 -6.43
C LYS A 50 -17.88 -9.26 -5.72
N TYR A 51 -17.77 -9.57 -4.45
CA TYR A 51 -16.58 -9.30 -3.65
C TYR A 51 -16.19 -10.52 -2.81
N GLU A 52 -14.93 -10.54 -2.42
CA GLU A 52 -14.39 -11.55 -1.51
C GLU A 52 -13.33 -10.94 -0.60
N PHE A 53 -13.24 -11.46 0.60
CA PHE A 53 -12.20 -11.12 1.55
C PHE A 53 -11.00 -12.02 1.31
N ILE A 54 -9.86 -11.42 1.00
CA ILE A 54 -8.62 -12.14 0.81
C ILE A 54 -8.04 -12.49 2.18
N PRO A 55 -7.89 -13.77 2.52
CA PRO A 55 -7.35 -14.18 3.82
C PRO A 55 -5.88 -13.77 3.90
N MET A 56 -5.55 -12.90 4.85
CA MET A 56 -4.19 -12.39 5.05
C MET A 56 -3.36 -13.27 6.01
N ASN A 57 -3.93 -14.38 6.49
CA ASN A 57 -3.28 -15.31 7.39
C ASN A 57 -2.56 -16.38 6.59
N ASN A 58 -1.25 -16.30 6.52
CA ASN A 58 -0.42 -17.43 6.10
C ASN A 58 0.14 -18.17 7.32
N ALA A 59 0.19 -19.48 7.22
CA ALA A 59 0.78 -20.33 8.26
C ALA A 59 2.22 -19.85 8.57
N GLY A 60 2.43 -19.31 9.78
CA GLY A 60 3.72 -18.88 10.28
C GLY A 60 4.00 -17.36 10.17
N ASN A 61 3.19 -16.56 9.48
CA ASN A 61 3.36 -15.11 9.41
C ASN A 61 2.36 -14.39 10.33
N ARG A 62 2.77 -13.24 10.87
CA ARG A 62 1.85 -12.34 11.58
C ARG A 62 0.71 -11.98 10.63
N ALA A 63 -0.52 -12.05 11.13
CA ALA A 63 -1.67 -11.59 10.38
C ALA A 63 -1.46 -10.12 9.97
N VAL A 64 -1.61 -9.82 8.69
CA VAL A 64 -1.69 -8.42 8.24
C VAL A 64 -3.07 -7.93 8.65
N GLY A 65 -3.12 -7.18 9.75
CA GLY A 65 -4.37 -6.71 10.31
C GLY A 65 -4.95 -5.54 9.53
N ASP A 66 -4.19 -4.47 9.46
CA ASP A 66 -4.58 -3.22 8.83
C ASP A 66 -3.86 -3.03 7.51
N VAL A 67 -4.55 -2.49 6.52
CA VAL A 67 -3.98 -2.04 5.25
C VAL A 67 -4.29 -0.55 5.13
N LEU A 68 -3.37 0.29 5.63
CA LEU A 68 -3.54 1.74 5.68
C LEU A 68 -3.26 2.40 4.33
N CYS A 69 -2.30 1.88 3.61
CA CYS A 69 -1.97 2.30 2.24
C CYS A 69 -1.57 1.10 1.39
N MET A 70 -1.71 1.21 0.08
CA MET A 70 -1.32 0.14 -0.83
C MET A 70 -0.82 0.67 -2.16
N CYS A 71 0.06 -0.13 -2.79
CA CYS A 71 0.44 -0.01 -4.18
C CYS A 71 0.32 -1.39 -4.84
N TYR A 72 -0.39 -1.45 -5.95
CA TYR A 72 -0.44 -2.63 -6.81
C TYR A 72 0.50 -2.41 -7.98
N SER A 73 1.58 -3.15 -7.99
CA SER A 73 2.65 -3.02 -8.98
C SER A 73 2.27 -3.65 -10.33
N LYS A 74 2.92 -3.21 -11.39
CA LYS A 74 2.75 -3.76 -12.75
C LYS A 74 3.09 -5.25 -12.87
N ASP A 75 3.94 -5.77 -11.97
CA ASP A 75 4.28 -7.20 -11.91
C ASP A 75 3.28 -8.02 -11.08
N SER A 76 2.11 -7.45 -10.76
CA SER A 76 1.05 -8.04 -9.93
C SER A 76 1.46 -8.29 -8.48
N THR A 77 2.42 -7.53 -7.98
CA THR A 77 2.81 -7.53 -6.57
C THR A 77 2.05 -6.46 -5.80
N PHE A 78 1.50 -6.82 -4.66
CA PHE A 78 0.97 -5.87 -3.69
C PHE A 78 2.05 -5.46 -2.70
N TYR A 79 2.14 -4.17 -2.46
CA TYR A 79 2.85 -3.58 -1.35
C TYR A 79 1.82 -2.91 -0.44
N LEU A 80 1.68 -3.44 0.76
CA LEU A 80 0.66 -3.04 1.73
C LEU A 80 1.33 -2.43 2.95
N GLY A 81 1.02 -1.19 3.24
CA GLY A 81 1.55 -0.47 4.40
C GLY A 81 0.61 -0.54 5.59
N ALA A 82 1.19 -0.67 6.77
CA ALA A 82 0.49 -0.77 8.04
C ALA A 82 1.24 -0.03 9.16
N SER A 83 0.70 -0.05 10.37
CA SER A 83 1.40 0.42 11.58
C SER A 83 2.55 -0.50 12.02
N SER A 84 2.70 -1.65 11.38
CA SER A 84 3.71 -2.68 11.70
C SER A 84 4.72 -2.92 10.58
N GLY A 85 4.81 -2.02 9.62
CA GLY A 85 5.72 -2.10 8.48
C GLY A 85 5.01 -2.29 7.14
N MET A 86 5.69 -2.96 6.23
CA MET A 86 5.20 -3.24 4.88
C MET A 86 5.06 -4.73 4.63
N THR A 87 3.99 -5.13 3.97
CA THR A 87 3.84 -6.48 3.43
C THR A 87 3.96 -6.45 1.91
N GLN A 88 4.87 -7.25 1.37
CA GLN A 88 4.96 -7.58 -0.04
C GLN A 88 4.22 -8.90 -0.29
N MET A 89 3.30 -8.94 -1.25
CA MET A 89 2.45 -10.11 -1.48
C MET A 89 2.10 -10.26 -2.95
N LYS A 90 2.12 -11.50 -3.44
CA LYS A 90 1.48 -11.89 -4.70
C LYS A 90 0.24 -12.71 -4.45
N LEU A 91 -0.73 -12.62 -5.35
CA LEU A 91 -1.87 -13.50 -5.37
C LEU A 91 -1.66 -14.62 -6.41
N HIS A 92 -1.93 -15.86 -6.02
CA HIS A 92 -2.03 -16.99 -6.93
C HIS A 92 -3.45 -17.57 -6.86
N SER A 93 -4.15 -17.59 -7.98
CA SER A 93 -5.56 -18.01 -8.05
C SER A 93 -6.45 -17.30 -7.01
N GLY A 94 -6.17 -16.01 -6.77
CA GLY A 94 -6.91 -15.17 -5.83
C GLY A 94 -6.53 -15.30 -4.36
N ASN A 95 -5.62 -16.19 -3.99
CA ASN A 95 -5.16 -16.37 -2.62
C ASN A 95 -3.73 -15.83 -2.44
N PRO A 96 -3.41 -15.35 -1.22
CA PRO A 96 -2.05 -14.95 -0.90
C PRO A 96 -1.07 -16.10 -1.12
N ALA A 97 -0.04 -15.81 -1.92
CA ALA A 97 1.05 -16.73 -2.17
C ALA A 97 2.35 -16.12 -1.68
N GLU A 98 3.33 -15.84 -2.15
CA GLU A 98 4.59 -15.23 -1.79
C GLU A 98 4.42 -14.01 -0.86
N VAL A 99 4.13 -14.24 0.41
CA VAL A 99 3.96 -13.17 1.40
C VAL A 99 5.25 -12.94 2.17
N ARG A 100 5.70 -11.68 2.24
CA ARG A 100 6.86 -11.24 3.01
C ARG A 100 6.51 -9.99 3.80
N GLN A 101 6.87 -9.98 5.07
CA GLN A 101 6.68 -8.82 5.94
C GLN A 101 8.03 -8.19 6.25
N TYR A 102 8.08 -6.87 6.18
CA TYR A 102 9.24 -6.05 6.44
C TYR A 102 8.93 -5.00 7.50
N SER A 103 9.86 -4.82 8.42
CA SER A 103 9.78 -3.89 9.54
C SER A 103 11.12 -3.17 9.74
N ARG A 104 11.28 -2.45 10.83
CA ARG A 104 12.56 -1.84 11.19
C ARG A 104 13.70 -2.83 11.31
N ILE A 105 13.42 -4.07 11.69
CA ILE A 105 14.45 -5.13 11.81
C ILE A 105 15.02 -5.46 10.43
N ASP A 106 14.23 -5.29 9.38
CA ASP A 106 14.61 -5.59 8.00
C ASP A 106 15.23 -4.39 7.28
N GLY A 107 15.10 -3.19 7.85
CA GLY A 107 15.73 -1.99 7.32
C GLY A 107 14.78 -0.82 7.00
N ILE A 108 13.48 -0.94 7.24
CA ILE A 108 12.57 0.20 7.17
C ILE A 108 12.88 1.17 8.32
N LYS A 109 12.94 2.47 8.06
CA LYS A 109 13.30 3.46 9.09
C LYS A 109 12.31 3.54 10.25
N ASN A 110 11.03 3.35 9.96
CA ASN A 110 9.95 3.36 10.95
C ASN A 110 8.82 2.42 10.52
N ASP A 111 8.21 1.73 11.47
CA ASP A 111 7.17 0.74 11.17
C ASP A 111 5.83 1.35 10.75
N MET A 112 5.56 2.63 11.11
CA MET A 112 4.35 3.31 10.66
C MET A 112 4.53 3.78 9.21
N VAL A 113 3.83 3.13 8.29
CA VAL A 113 3.85 3.43 6.84
C VAL A 113 2.56 4.14 6.46
N HIS A 114 2.68 5.41 6.02
CA HIS A 114 1.56 6.29 5.68
C HIS A 114 1.23 6.31 4.19
N GLY A 115 2.21 6.06 3.33
CA GLY A 115 2.03 6.05 1.89
C GLY A 115 3.03 5.13 1.20
N ILE A 116 2.59 4.55 0.09
CA ILE A 116 3.42 3.65 -0.74
C ILE A 116 3.23 4.01 -2.21
N LEU A 117 4.33 4.24 -2.90
CA LEU A 117 4.36 4.48 -4.35
C LEU A 117 5.48 3.66 -5.00
N GLU A 118 5.21 3.13 -6.18
CA GLU A 118 6.21 2.49 -7.05
C GLU A 118 6.76 3.50 -8.05
N ASP A 119 8.07 3.57 -8.20
CA ASP A 119 8.74 4.38 -9.23
C ASP A 119 8.79 3.69 -10.60
N SER A 120 9.43 4.34 -11.58
CA SER A 120 9.58 3.79 -12.94
C SER A 120 10.49 2.57 -13.01
N ASP A 121 11.40 2.43 -12.06
CA ASP A 121 12.40 1.35 -11.99
C ASP A 121 11.90 0.15 -11.18
N GLY A 122 10.64 0.21 -10.71
CA GLY A 122 10.03 -0.82 -9.88
C GLY A 122 10.49 -0.79 -8.42
N CYS A 123 11.19 0.27 -8.00
CA CYS A 123 11.47 0.48 -6.59
C CYS A 123 10.25 1.08 -5.88
N VAL A 124 10.08 0.73 -4.62
CA VAL A 124 8.94 1.13 -3.81
C VAL A 124 9.35 2.15 -2.76
N TRP A 125 8.65 3.27 -2.72
CA TRP A 125 8.89 4.37 -1.80
C TRP A 125 7.84 4.39 -0.71
N LEU A 126 8.29 4.40 0.52
CA LEU A 126 7.48 4.40 1.73
C LEU A 126 7.64 5.73 2.46
N SER A 127 6.53 6.40 2.76
CA SER A 127 6.54 7.53 3.70
C SER A 127 6.22 7.05 5.11
N THR A 128 6.99 7.52 6.09
CA THR A 128 6.91 7.05 7.48
C THR A 128 6.93 8.21 8.47
N ASN A 129 6.81 7.94 9.78
CA ASN A 129 7.03 8.96 10.83
C ASN A 129 8.49 9.41 10.96
N LYS A 130 9.42 8.84 10.20
CA LYS A 130 10.86 9.17 10.29
C LYS A 130 11.52 9.28 8.92
N GLY A 131 10.86 9.95 7.98
CA GLY A 131 11.40 10.16 6.66
C GLY A 131 10.87 9.18 5.60
N LEU A 132 11.56 9.14 4.47
CA LEU A 132 11.25 8.24 3.36
C LEU A 132 12.17 7.02 3.37
N THR A 133 11.64 5.89 2.96
CA THR A 133 12.40 4.66 2.72
C THR A 133 12.18 4.21 1.28
N LYS A 134 13.25 4.02 0.52
CA LYS A 134 13.22 3.38 -0.81
C LYS A 134 13.54 1.90 -0.65
N TYR A 135 12.67 1.04 -1.13
CA TYR A 135 12.85 -0.41 -1.18
C TYR A 135 13.10 -0.86 -2.62
N ASN A 136 14.19 -1.59 -2.83
CA ASN A 136 14.47 -2.24 -4.11
C ASN A 136 14.10 -3.73 -4.01
N PRO A 137 13.05 -4.20 -4.69
CA PRO A 137 12.60 -5.59 -4.59
C PRO A 137 13.54 -6.60 -5.25
N HIS A 138 14.41 -6.19 -6.18
CA HIS A 138 15.34 -7.09 -6.87
C HIS A 138 16.44 -7.60 -5.95
N ASN A 139 16.97 -6.73 -5.08
CA ASN A 139 18.05 -7.09 -4.14
C ASN A 139 17.59 -7.04 -2.67
N ARG A 140 16.32 -6.67 -2.43
CA ARG A 140 15.70 -6.52 -1.09
C ARG A 140 16.43 -5.52 -0.21
N PHE A 141 16.99 -4.49 -0.80
CA PHE A 141 17.71 -3.47 -0.08
C PHE A 141 16.82 -2.28 0.24
N PHE A 142 16.97 -1.76 1.46
CA PHE A 142 16.30 -0.55 1.94
C PHE A 142 17.31 0.61 2.01
N HIS A 143 16.93 1.75 1.45
CA HIS A 143 17.65 2.99 1.60
C HIS A 143 16.76 4.02 2.29
N ASN A 144 17.25 4.65 3.37
CA ASN A 144 16.49 5.58 4.19
C ASN A 144 16.97 7.01 3.96
N TYR A 145 16.03 7.92 3.78
CA TYR A 145 16.22 9.36 3.69
C TYR A 145 15.60 10.01 4.91
N GLU A 146 16.38 10.82 5.63
CA GLU A 146 15.95 11.47 6.87
C GLU A 146 16.61 12.85 7.02
N SER A 147 16.27 13.60 8.09
CA SER A 147 17.00 14.82 8.44
C SER A 147 18.49 14.53 8.66
N PRO A 148 19.43 15.35 8.11
CA PRO A 148 19.18 16.66 7.49
C PRO A 148 18.83 16.61 5.99
N ASP A 149 18.70 15.44 5.36
CA ASP A 149 18.47 15.31 3.92
C ASP A 149 17.05 15.74 3.51
N LEU A 150 16.10 15.73 4.46
CA LEU A 150 14.69 16.04 4.22
C LEU A 150 14.19 17.15 5.17
N ASP A 151 13.49 18.15 4.60
CA ASP A 151 12.82 19.20 5.36
C ASP A 151 11.53 18.71 6.03
N VAL A 152 10.89 17.70 5.46
CA VAL A 152 9.69 17.01 5.98
C VAL A 152 10.08 15.61 6.38
N THR A 153 9.90 15.26 7.64
CA THR A 153 10.32 13.95 8.18
C THR A 153 9.18 13.14 8.77
N GLU A 154 8.04 13.77 9.04
CA GLU A 154 6.83 13.13 9.54
C GLU A 154 5.70 13.29 8.52
N PHE A 155 5.30 12.17 7.92
CA PHE A 155 4.32 12.15 6.83
C PHE A 155 2.91 11.83 7.33
N SER A 156 1.91 12.23 6.55
CA SER A 156 0.50 12.07 6.87
C SER A 156 -0.13 10.94 6.07
N ASP A 157 -1.16 10.31 6.66
CA ASP A 157 -1.96 9.30 5.97
C ASP A 157 -2.60 9.90 4.70
N ASP A 158 -2.70 9.10 3.65
CA ASP A 158 -3.33 9.43 2.36
C ASP A 158 -2.72 10.64 1.61
N ALA A 159 -1.60 11.19 2.08
CA ALA A 159 -0.93 12.34 1.51
C ALA A 159 0.20 11.94 0.56
N TYR A 160 -0.09 11.14 -0.46
CA TYR A 160 0.89 10.71 -1.45
C TYR A 160 0.26 10.61 -2.85
N TRP A 161 1.06 10.91 -3.87
CA TRP A 161 0.60 10.89 -5.25
C TRP A 161 1.75 10.71 -6.24
N LYS A 162 1.52 9.95 -7.31
CA LYS A 162 2.45 9.79 -8.42
C LYS A 162 1.91 10.52 -9.65
N CYS A 163 2.72 11.41 -10.22
CA CYS A 163 2.37 12.09 -11.45
C CYS A 163 2.39 11.11 -12.63
N PRO A 164 1.26 10.87 -13.32
CA PRO A 164 1.20 9.92 -14.43
C PRO A 164 1.99 10.38 -15.66
N TYR A 165 2.29 11.68 -15.76
CA TYR A 165 2.98 12.27 -16.90
C TYR A 165 4.49 12.32 -16.72
N THR A 166 4.97 12.58 -15.51
CA THR A 166 6.40 12.78 -15.23
C THR A 166 7.02 11.65 -14.42
N GLY A 167 6.21 10.78 -13.83
CA GLY A 167 6.68 9.74 -12.91
C GLY A 167 7.13 10.24 -11.55
N LYS A 168 7.13 11.57 -11.30
CA LYS A 168 7.52 12.14 -10.01
C LYS A 168 6.58 11.70 -8.90
N LEU A 169 7.15 11.46 -7.73
CA LEU A 169 6.43 11.01 -6.54
C LEU A 169 6.34 12.17 -5.55
N PHE A 170 5.18 12.36 -4.94
CA PHE A 170 4.90 13.42 -3.98
C PHE A 170 4.43 12.82 -2.67
N PHE A 171 4.97 13.31 -1.55
CA PHE A 171 4.60 12.89 -0.20
C PHE A 171 4.39 14.11 0.67
N GLY A 172 3.18 14.25 1.22
CA GLY A 172 2.81 15.33 2.13
C GLY A 172 2.97 14.92 3.59
N GLY A 173 3.33 15.87 4.40
CA GLY A 173 3.50 15.68 5.83
C GLY A 173 3.40 16.96 6.63
N ILE A 174 3.78 16.91 7.88
CA ILE A 174 3.83 18.09 8.74
C ILE A 174 4.84 19.08 8.17
N ASN A 175 4.41 20.32 8.01
CA ASN A 175 5.18 21.45 7.49
C ASN A 175 5.53 21.43 6.00
N GLY A 176 4.96 20.54 5.19
CA GLY A 176 5.21 20.65 3.77
C GLY A 176 4.99 19.40 2.94
N VAL A 177 5.54 19.43 1.75
CA VAL A 177 5.52 18.33 0.78
C VAL A 177 6.93 18.09 0.26
N ILE A 178 7.27 16.83 0.13
CA ILE A 178 8.49 16.39 -0.58
C ILE A 178 8.09 15.81 -1.92
N TRP A 179 8.91 16.05 -2.91
CA TRP A 179 8.82 15.34 -4.18
C TRP A 179 10.13 14.66 -4.52
N VAL A 180 10.03 13.51 -5.16
CA VAL A 180 11.14 12.70 -5.62
C VAL A 180 11.07 12.58 -7.13
N ASP A 181 12.19 12.79 -7.80
CA ASP A 181 12.38 12.47 -9.21
C ASP A 181 13.20 11.18 -9.31
N PRO A 182 12.57 10.03 -9.59
CA PRO A 182 13.30 8.76 -9.60
C PRO A 182 14.35 8.63 -10.70
N GLN A 183 14.36 9.56 -11.65
CA GLN A 183 15.28 9.55 -12.79
C GLN A 183 16.54 10.42 -12.58
N ASN A 184 16.62 11.15 -11.45
CA ASN A 184 17.75 12.02 -11.12
C ASN A 184 18.47 11.57 -9.86
#